data_24f71b9382833ae276a61d168bd77460
#
_entry.id   24f71b9382833ae276a61d168bd77460
#
_cell.length_a   1.000
_cell.length_b   1.000
_cell.length_c   1.000
_cell.angle_alpha   90.00
_cell.angle_beta   90.00
_cell.angle_gamma   90.00
#
_symmetry.space_group_name_H-M   'P 1'
#
loop_
_entity.id
_entity.type
_entity.pdbx_description
1 polymer ?
#
loop_
_entity_poly.entity_id
_entity_poly.type
_entity_poly.pdbx_seq_one_letter_code
_entity_poly.pdbx_strand_id
1 'polypeptide(L)'
;PEMSRGLGDVYKRQDLYLVVNSVDGLKKGGYFFNPRNNSIDLIRYKPGHNISGHLCLDQSLFADASVVIFMMTDLKHVLDILGNRGYRAVQMEAGITAGKIYLLSYSSGLGASGSTFYDNEVTEFFSPHSKQKETLIAIGLGIPSYQSKPGRVLPVRLTREQMINASSTAS
;
A
#
# COMPACT_ATOMS: atom_id res chain seq x y z
N PRO A 1 11.75 19.02 -28.50
CA PRO A 1 10.77 19.21 -27.44
C PRO A 1 9.93 17.98 -27.13
N GLU A 2 10.02 16.89 -27.91
CA GLU A 2 9.21 15.67 -27.70
C GLU A 2 9.91 14.56 -26.88
N MET A 3 11.14 14.74 -26.47
CA MET A 3 11.90 13.71 -25.73
C MET A 3 11.44 13.51 -24.28
N SER A 4 10.56 14.35 -23.75
CA SER A 4 10.08 14.21 -22.37
C SER A 4 8.83 13.32 -22.23
N ARG A 5 8.14 12.98 -23.32
CA ARG A 5 6.94 12.15 -23.28
C ARG A 5 7.22 10.68 -22.94
N GLY A 6 8.33 10.13 -23.42
CA GLY A 6 8.63 8.70 -23.20
C GLY A 6 9.04 8.33 -21.78
N LEU A 7 9.66 9.24 -21.04
CA LEU A 7 10.07 9.00 -19.66
C LEU A 7 8.99 9.45 -18.65
N GLY A 8 8.21 10.48 -18.98
CA GLY A 8 7.14 10.98 -18.12
C GLY A 8 5.96 9.99 -17.98
N ASP A 9 5.59 9.32 -19.05
CA ASP A 9 4.51 8.31 -19.02
C ASP A 9 4.95 6.99 -18.35
N VAL A 10 6.26 6.74 -18.31
CA VAL A 10 6.86 5.60 -17.62
C VAL A 10 6.87 5.79 -16.09
N TYR A 11 6.84 7.03 -15.58
CA TYR A 11 6.94 7.32 -14.14
C TYR A 11 5.60 7.42 -13.40
N LYS A 12 4.46 7.37 -14.08
CA LYS A 12 3.14 7.44 -13.44
C LYS A 12 2.29 6.23 -13.79
N ARG A 13 2.79 5.04 -13.49
CA ARG A 13 2.09 3.78 -13.79
C ARG A 13 1.15 3.34 -12.71
N GLN A 14 1.13 4.04 -11.58
CA GLN A 14 0.33 3.67 -10.44
C GLN A 14 -0.69 4.74 -10.13
N ASP A 15 -1.89 4.26 -9.90
CA ASP A 15 -2.99 5.06 -9.37
C ASP A 15 -3.17 4.73 -7.89
N LEU A 16 -3.46 5.75 -7.11
CA LEU A 16 -3.74 5.60 -5.69
C LEU A 16 -5.24 5.64 -5.46
N TYR A 17 -5.75 4.59 -4.83
CA TYR A 17 -7.12 4.48 -4.36
C TYR A 17 -7.12 4.42 -2.85
N LEU A 18 -8.13 5.00 -2.22
CA LEU A 18 -8.19 5.08 -0.77
C LEU A 18 -9.54 4.59 -0.27
N VAL A 19 -9.53 3.80 0.80
CA VAL A 19 -10.71 3.60 1.65
C VAL A 19 -10.55 4.49 2.86
N VAL A 20 -11.40 5.50 3.00
CA VAL A 20 -11.42 6.41 4.14
C VAL A 20 -12.42 5.91 5.17
N ASN A 21 -11.92 5.52 6.34
CA ASN A 21 -12.74 5.07 7.46
C ASN A 21 -13.00 6.18 8.48
N SER A 22 -11.96 6.98 8.80
CA SER A 22 -12.06 8.02 9.82
C SER A 22 -11.00 9.10 9.59
N VAL A 23 -11.37 10.15 8.86
CA VAL A 23 -10.54 11.33 8.62
C VAL A 23 -11.42 12.57 8.78
N ASP A 24 -10.97 13.52 9.58
CA ASP A 24 -11.70 14.77 9.81
C ASP A 24 -11.87 15.55 8.50
N GLY A 25 -13.09 16.01 8.27
CA GLY A 25 -13.45 16.74 7.05
C GLY A 25 -13.71 15.87 5.82
N LEU A 26 -13.47 14.57 5.87
CA LEU A 26 -13.76 13.64 4.78
C LEU A 26 -14.90 12.67 5.12
N LYS A 27 -15.76 12.42 4.14
CA LYS A 27 -16.80 11.39 4.27
C LYS A 27 -16.19 10.01 4.16
N LYS A 28 -16.73 9.03 4.90
CA LYS A 28 -16.37 7.63 4.73
C LYS A 28 -16.68 7.19 3.31
N GLY A 29 -15.70 6.55 2.65
CA GLY A 29 -15.89 6.18 1.24
C GLY A 29 -14.63 5.67 0.57
N GLY A 30 -14.83 5.24 -0.68
CA GLY A 30 -13.77 4.93 -1.62
C GLY A 30 -13.42 6.17 -2.44
N TYR A 31 -12.15 6.49 -2.53
CA TYR A 31 -11.63 7.67 -3.23
C TYR A 31 -10.58 7.29 -4.24
N PHE A 32 -10.43 8.15 -5.23
CA PHE A 32 -9.32 8.13 -6.17
C PHE A 32 -8.47 9.38 -5.99
N PHE A 33 -7.16 9.23 -5.93
CA PHE A 33 -6.24 10.36 -5.93
C PHE A 33 -5.99 10.82 -7.36
N ASN A 34 -6.40 12.04 -7.67
CA ASN A 34 -6.21 12.65 -8.98
C ASN A 34 -4.91 13.48 -8.98
N PRO A 35 -3.84 12.98 -9.62
CA PRO A 35 -2.54 13.67 -9.61
C PRO A 35 -2.51 14.93 -10.48
N ARG A 36 -3.51 15.13 -11.37
CA ARG A 36 -3.53 16.30 -12.27
C ARG A 36 -3.86 17.59 -11.54
N ASN A 37 -4.79 17.51 -10.60
CA ASN A 37 -5.25 18.65 -9.81
C ASN A 37 -4.93 18.50 -8.31
N ASN A 38 -4.19 17.45 -7.95
CA ASN A 38 -3.79 17.14 -6.56
C ASN A 38 -5.00 17.07 -5.62
N SER A 39 -6.07 16.39 -6.06
CA SER A 39 -7.31 16.19 -5.30
C SER A 39 -7.57 14.71 -5.03
N ILE A 40 -8.49 14.46 -4.11
CA ILE A 40 -9.09 13.13 -3.92
C ILE A 40 -10.56 13.21 -4.31
N ASP A 41 -10.95 12.34 -5.23
CA ASP A 41 -12.29 12.31 -5.79
C ASP A 41 -13.06 11.14 -5.18
N LEU A 42 -14.23 11.41 -4.58
CA LEU A 42 -15.10 10.38 -4.03
C LEU A 42 -15.72 9.56 -5.16
N ILE A 43 -15.37 8.27 -5.24
CA ILE A 43 -15.87 7.36 -6.28
C ILE A 43 -16.87 6.33 -5.74
N ARG A 44 -16.85 6.05 -4.43
CA ARG A 44 -17.82 5.17 -3.78
C ARG A 44 -18.23 5.73 -2.43
N TYR A 45 -19.52 5.99 -2.27
CA TYR A 45 -20.07 6.52 -1.02
C TYR A 45 -20.51 5.39 -0.09
N LYS A 46 -20.25 5.56 1.21
CA LYS A 46 -20.62 4.62 2.31
C LYS A 46 -20.23 3.18 2.00
N PRO A 47 -18.94 2.82 2.03
CA PRO A 47 -18.56 1.43 2.06
C PRO A 47 -19.17 0.78 3.31
N GLY A 48 -19.50 -0.52 3.20
CA GLY A 48 -19.97 -1.31 4.32
C GLY A 48 -19.01 -1.22 5.52
N HIS A 49 -19.53 -1.51 6.71
CA HIS A 49 -18.69 -1.59 7.92
C HIS A 49 -17.57 -2.63 7.71
N ASN A 50 -16.34 -2.27 8.08
CA ASN A 50 -15.12 -3.09 7.95
C ASN A 50 -14.67 -3.46 6.53
N ILE A 51 -15.12 -2.75 5.51
CA ILE A 51 -14.74 -3.09 4.13
C ILE A 51 -13.21 -3.10 3.92
N SER A 52 -12.49 -2.17 4.51
CA SER A 52 -11.04 -2.10 4.41
C SER A 52 -10.32 -3.27 5.08
N GLY A 53 -10.85 -3.75 6.21
CA GLY A 53 -10.38 -4.96 6.85
C GLY A 53 -10.61 -6.18 5.97
N HIS A 54 -11.81 -6.30 5.41
CA HIS A 54 -12.16 -7.40 4.51
C HIS A 54 -11.25 -7.40 3.27
N LEU A 55 -11.13 -6.28 2.58
CA LEU A 55 -10.25 -6.17 1.41
C LEU A 55 -8.79 -6.53 1.72
N CYS A 56 -8.34 -6.36 2.96
CA CYS A 56 -7.00 -6.72 3.44
C CYS A 56 -7.00 -8.06 4.21
N LEU A 57 -7.64 -9.10 3.66
CA LEU A 57 -7.68 -10.47 4.20
C LEU A 57 -8.31 -10.58 5.60
N ASP A 58 -9.41 -9.88 5.83
CA ASP A 58 -10.18 -9.86 7.07
C ASP A 58 -9.37 -9.45 8.32
N GLN A 59 -8.35 -8.58 8.11
CA GLN A 59 -7.50 -8.12 9.21
C GLN A 59 -8.10 -6.91 9.93
N SER A 60 -8.29 -7.04 11.25
CA SER A 60 -8.83 -5.97 12.11
C SER A 60 -7.99 -4.69 12.07
N LEU A 61 -6.66 -4.80 11.95
CA LEU A 61 -5.77 -3.65 11.83
C LEU A 61 -6.17 -2.71 10.68
N PHE A 62 -6.60 -3.26 9.55
CA PHE A 62 -7.04 -2.46 8.40
C PHE A 62 -8.49 -1.98 8.52
N ALA A 63 -9.32 -2.69 9.29
CA ALA A 63 -10.66 -2.22 9.64
C ALA A 63 -10.58 -0.97 10.54
N ASP A 64 -9.62 -0.95 11.46
CA ASP A 64 -9.40 0.14 12.42
C ASP A 64 -8.53 1.28 11.87
N ALA A 65 -7.86 1.07 10.74
CA ALA A 65 -7.06 2.11 10.09
C ALA A 65 -7.91 3.31 9.70
N SER A 66 -7.38 4.53 9.88
CA SER A 66 -8.07 5.76 9.45
C SER A 66 -8.26 5.82 7.94
N VAL A 67 -7.23 5.34 7.20
CA VAL A 67 -7.22 5.25 5.74
C VAL A 67 -6.47 4.00 5.33
N VAL A 68 -6.96 3.31 4.30
CA VAL A 68 -6.19 2.27 3.61
C VAL A 68 -5.97 2.70 2.17
N ILE A 69 -4.70 2.76 1.76
CA ILE A 69 -4.27 3.14 0.42
C ILE A 69 -3.98 1.87 -0.38
N PHE A 70 -4.61 1.73 -1.53
CA PHE A 70 -4.34 0.68 -2.50
C PHE A 70 -3.63 1.30 -3.71
N MET A 71 -2.46 0.76 -4.05
CA MET A 71 -1.74 1.15 -5.27
C MET A 71 -2.12 0.18 -6.37
N MET A 72 -2.69 0.70 -7.46
CA MET A 72 -3.18 -0.09 -8.58
C MET A 72 -2.53 0.35 -9.89
N THR A 73 -2.41 -0.58 -10.84
CA THR A 73 -1.81 -0.33 -12.16
C THR A 73 -2.57 -1.07 -13.25
N ASP A 74 -2.59 -0.52 -14.46
CA ASP A 74 -2.92 -1.29 -15.66
C ASP A 74 -1.72 -2.16 -16.02
N LEU A 75 -1.66 -3.34 -15.39
CA LEU A 75 -0.54 -4.26 -15.55
C LEU A 75 -0.41 -4.74 -17.00
N LYS A 76 -1.52 -4.97 -17.67
CA LYS A 76 -1.51 -5.41 -19.08
C LYS A 76 -0.81 -4.37 -19.96
N HIS A 77 -1.18 -3.12 -19.83
CA HIS A 77 -0.56 -2.02 -20.59
C HIS A 77 0.94 -1.92 -20.32
N VAL A 78 1.36 -2.07 -19.07
CA VAL A 78 2.77 -2.06 -18.70
C VAL A 78 3.54 -3.24 -19.31
N LEU A 79 2.95 -4.44 -19.30
CA LEU A 79 3.57 -5.62 -19.89
C LEU A 79 3.64 -5.54 -21.42
N ASP A 80 2.66 -4.94 -22.07
CA ASP A 80 2.67 -4.71 -23.53
C ASP A 80 3.85 -3.79 -23.94
N ILE A 81 4.26 -2.84 -23.09
CA ILE A 81 5.37 -1.91 -23.36
C ILE A 81 6.73 -2.48 -22.93
N LEU A 82 6.83 -3.09 -21.75
CA LEU A 82 8.10 -3.48 -21.12
C LEU A 82 8.35 -5.00 -21.11
N GLY A 83 7.42 -5.79 -21.63
CA GLY A 83 7.46 -7.25 -21.51
C GLY A 83 7.46 -7.68 -20.03
N ASN A 84 7.98 -8.88 -19.77
CA ASN A 84 8.00 -9.47 -18.42
C ASN A 84 8.75 -8.63 -17.37
N ARG A 85 9.64 -7.74 -17.79
CA ARG A 85 10.34 -6.81 -16.88
C ARG A 85 9.39 -5.75 -16.29
N GLY A 86 8.28 -5.46 -16.98
CA GLY A 86 7.26 -4.52 -16.54
C GLY A 86 6.69 -4.86 -15.18
N TYR A 87 6.45 -6.14 -14.90
CA TYR A 87 5.98 -6.59 -13.60
C TYR A 87 6.91 -6.18 -12.45
N ARG A 88 8.22 -6.42 -12.61
CA ARG A 88 9.20 -6.01 -11.59
C ARG A 88 9.30 -4.50 -11.45
N ALA A 89 9.17 -3.77 -12.57
CA ALA A 89 9.24 -2.32 -12.57
C ALA A 89 8.09 -1.71 -11.76
N VAL A 90 6.84 -2.16 -11.95
CA VAL A 90 5.70 -1.65 -11.19
C VAL A 90 5.76 -2.03 -9.71
N GLN A 91 6.23 -3.23 -9.38
CA GLN A 91 6.42 -3.65 -7.99
C GLN A 91 7.48 -2.81 -7.28
N MET A 92 8.58 -2.50 -7.94
CA MET A 92 9.65 -1.67 -7.40
C MET A 92 9.16 -0.23 -7.18
N GLU A 93 8.43 0.33 -8.14
CA GLU A 93 7.82 1.66 -8.03
C GLU A 93 6.81 1.72 -6.89
N ALA A 94 5.95 0.69 -6.73
CA ALA A 94 5.04 0.57 -5.60
C ALA A 94 5.80 0.55 -4.27
N GLY A 95 6.88 -0.22 -4.18
CA GLY A 95 7.73 -0.29 -3.00
C GLY A 95 8.38 1.06 -2.64
N ILE A 96 8.86 1.81 -3.63
CA ILE A 96 9.43 3.16 -3.42
C ILE A 96 8.35 4.12 -2.90
N THR A 97 7.16 4.09 -3.49
CA THR A 97 6.03 4.93 -3.07
C THR A 97 5.56 4.54 -1.66
N ALA A 98 5.47 3.24 -1.38
CA ALA A 98 5.16 2.71 -0.06
C ALA A 98 6.16 3.20 1.00
N GLY A 99 7.47 3.12 0.72
CA GLY A 99 8.52 3.61 1.60
C GLY A 99 8.37 5.09 1.93
N LYS A 100 8.04 5.92 0.94
CA LYS A 100 7.75 7.35 1.15
C LYS A 100 6.53 7.57 2.04
N ILE A 101 5.45 6.80 1.84
CA ILE A 101 4.24 6.86 2.68
C ILE A 101 4.58 6.49 4.12
N TYR A 102 5.36 5.44 4.36
CA TYR A 102 5.80 5.07 5.69
C TYR A 102 6.59 6.19 6.39
N LEU A 103 7.58 6.76 5.70
CA LEU A 103 8.39 7.84 6.27
C LEU A 103 7.55 9.09 6.60
N LEU A 104 6.65 9.48 5.69
CA LEU A 104 5.75 10.60 5.90
C LEU A 104 4.78 10.34 7.07
N SER A 105 4.24 9.13 7.17
CA SER A 105 3.35 8.75 8.27
C SER A 105 4.04 8.86 9.61
N TYR A 106 5.23 8.26 9.75
CA TYR A 106 5.99 8.31 11.00
C TYR A 106 6.44 9.73 11.35
N SER A 107 6.84 10.54 10.38
CA SER A 107 7.19 11.95 10.62
C SER A 107 5.99 12.79 11.07
N SER A 108 4.78 12.35 10.74
CA SER A 108 3.51 12.98 11.16
C SER A 108 2.92 12.37 12.44
N GLY A 109 3.64 11.47 13.12
CA GLY A 109 3.15 10.79 14.33
C GLY A 109 2.10 9.71 14.07
N LEU A 110 1.94 9.28 12.82
CA LEU A 110 1.03 8.21 12.43
C LEU A 110 1.76 6.86 12.33
N GLY A 111 1.01 5.78 12.47
CA GLY A 111 1.45 4.43 12.14
C GLY A 111 1.13 4.10 10.68
N ALA A 112 1.96 3.22 10.09
CA ALA A 112 1.73 2.67 8.77
C ALA A 112 2.01 1.16 8.79
N SER A 113 1.18 0.39 8.08
CA SER A 113 1.36 -1.06 7.91
C SER A 113 0.96 -1.49 6.51
N GLY A 114 1.83 -2.27 5.85
CA GLY A 114 1.53 -2.86 4.55
C GLY A 114 0.86 -4.22 4.71
N SER A 115 0.04 -4.60 3.73
CA SER A 115 -0.64 -5.89 3.67
C SER A 115 -0.77 -6.41 2.26
N THR A 116 -1.08 -7.70 2.18
CA THR A 116 -1.73 -8.34 1.03
C THR A 116 -3.25 -8.11 1.09
N PHE A 117 -3.96 -8.51 0.06
CA PHE A 117 -5.36 -8.15 -0.16
C PHE A 117 -6.05 -9.18 -1.07
N TYR A 118 -7.38 -9.12 -1.15
CA TYR A 118 -8.17 -9.87 -2.13
C TYR A 118 -8.21 -9.11 -3.46
N ASP A 119 -7.33 -9.48 -4.41
CA ASP A 119 -7.10 -8.74 -5.67
C ASP A 119 -8.38 -8.37 -6.41
N ASN A 120 -9.21 -9.37 -6.73
CA ASN A 120 -10.44 -9.17 -7.49
C ASN A 120 -11.44 -8.28 -6.76
N GLU A 121 -11.52 -8.42 -5.44
CA GLU A 121 -12.47 -7.69 -4.62
C GLU A 121 -12.08 -6.22 -4.48
N VAL A 122 -10.77 -5.90 -4.40
CA VAL A 122 -10.29 -4.53 -4.44
C VAL A 122 -10.64 -3.88 -5.78
N THR A 123 -10.41 -4.58 -6.89
CA THR A 123 -10.74 -4.07 -8.22
C THR A 123 -12.25 -3.88 -8.37
N GLU A 124 -13.07 -4.81 -7.89
CA GLU A 124 -14.52 -4.71 -7.91
C GLU A 124 -15.01 -3.54 -7.03
N PHE A 125 -14.43 -3.40 -5.83
CA PHE A 125 -14.80 -2.32 -4.90
C PHE A 125 -14.64 -0.94 -5.52
N PHE A 126 -13.56 -0.68 -6.26
CA PHE A 126 -13.32 0.61 -6.90
C PHE A 126 -13.88 0.73 -8.33
N SER A 127 -14.52 -0.34 -8.85
CA SER A 127 -15.13 -0.30 -10.19
C SER A 127 -16.31 0.68 -10.27
N PRO A 128 -16.55 1.27 -11.45
CA PRO A 128 -15.91 1.02 -12.74
C PRO A 128 -14.55 1.72 -12.94
N HIS A 129 -14.11 2.58 -11.99
CA HIS A 129 -12.91 3.42 -12.13
C HIS A 129 -11.60 2.60 -12.18
N SER A 130 -11.56 1.47 -11.46
CA SER A 130 -10.42 0.55 -11.37
C SER A 130 -10.46 -0.59 -12.38
N LYS A 131 -11.45 -0.60 -13.29
CA LYS A 131 -11.58 -1.68 -14.29
C LYS A 131 -10.29 -1.89 -15.05
N GLN A 132 -9.83 -3.13 -15.15
CA GLN A 132 -8.59 -3.58 -15.79
C GLN A 132 -7.31 -3.20 -15.01
N LYS A 133 -7.42 -2.78 -13.76
CA LYS A 133 -6.26 -2.51 -12.91
C LYS A 133 -6.05 -3.63 -11.90
N GLU A 134 -4.77 -3.91 -11.66
CA GLU A 134 -4.31 -4.87 -10.67
C GLU A 134 -3.76 -4.13 -9.46
N THR A 135 -4.03 -4.62 -8.27
CA THR A 135 -3.52 -4.05 -7.03
C THR A 135 -2.10 -4.56 -6.77
N LEU A 136 -1.20 -3.69 -6.37
CA LEU A 136 0.21 -4.02 -6.12
C LEU A 136 0.51 -4.13 -4.63
N ILE A 137 -0.06 -3.23 -3.81
CA ILE A 137 0.14 -3.18 -2.36
C ILE A 137 -1.00 -2.42 -1.70
N ALA A 138 -1.34 -2.81 -0.48
CA ALA A 138 -2.22 -2.08 0.42
C ALA A 138 -1.42 -1.53 1.60
N ILE A 139 -1.70 -0.28 2.02
CA ILE A 139 -1.08 0.36 3.18
C ILE A 139 -2.15 1.00 4.05
N GLY A 140 -2.29 0.49 5.28
CA GLY A 140 -3.13 1.08 6.30
C GLY A 140 -2.40 2.18 7.06
N LEU A 141 -3.08 3.29 7.30
CA LEU A 141 -2.59 4.45 8.05
C LEU A 141 -3.54 4.76 9.20
N GLY A 142 -2.99 5.07 10.36
CA GLY A 142 -3.81 5.43 11.51
C GLY A 142 -3.00 5.94 12.69
N ILE A 143 -3.70 6.30 13.76
CA ILE A 143 -3.07 6.67 15.01
C ILE A 143 -2.61 5.39 15.69
N PRO A 144 -1.31 5.23 16.00
CA PRO A 144 -0.82 4.01 16.64
C PRO A 144 -1.38 3.86 18.05
N SER A 145 -1.84 2.66 18.41
CA SER A 145 -2.34 2.35 19.76
C SER A 145 -1.21 2.16 20.77
N TYR A 146 0.03 2.15 20.33
CA TYR A 146 1.22 1.99 21.18
C TYR A 146 2.36 2.88 20.68
N GLN A 147 3.29 3.19 21.58
CA GLN A 147 4.56 3.80 21.19
C GLN A 147 5.64 2.71 21.07
N SER A 148 6.29 2.66 19.92
CA SER A 148 7.45 1.79 19.75
C SER A 148 8.56 2.20 20.71
N LYS A 149 9.07 1.26 21.48
CA LYS A 149 10.26 1.50 22.30
C LYS A 149 11.49 1.44 21.40
N PRO A 150 12.43 2.40 21.52
CA PRO A 150 13.67 2.31 20.76
C PRO A 150 14.41 1.03 21.17
N GLY A 151 14.67 0.19 20.19
CA GLY A 151 15.45 -1.02 20.34
C GLY A 151 16.90 -0.79 19.93
N ARG A 152 17.85 -1.38 20.66
CA ARG A 152 19.24 -1.44 20.23
C ARG A 152 19.59 -2.88 19.90
N VAL A 153 19.89 -3.15 18.64
CA VAL A 153 20.47 -4.43 18.24
C VAL A 153 21.98 -4.32 18.45
N LEU A 154 22.49 -5.10 19.39
CA LEU A 154 23.94 -5.26 19.54
C LEU A 154 24.36 -6.42 18.63
N PRO A 155 25.42 -6.26 17.81
CA PRO A 155 25.96 -7.36 17.04
C PRO A 155 26.53 -8.41 18.01
N VAL A 156 25.83 -9.51 18.17
CA VAL A 156 26.33 -10.67 18.93
C VAL A 156 27.05 -11.56 17.91
N ARG A 157 28.36 -11.72 18.06
CA ARG A 157 29.09 -12.76 17.34
C ARG A 157 28.73 -14.11 17.98
N LEU A 158 27.78 -14.80 17.41
CA LEU A 158 27.48 -16.18 17.81
C LEU A 158 28.58 -17.09 17.30
N THR A 159 29.12 -17.93 18.19
CA THR A 159 29.99 -19.04 17.78
C THR A 159 29.14 -20.11 17.09
N ARG A 160 29.80 -20.98 16.31
CA ARG A 160 29.13 -22.11 15.64
C ARG A 160 28.38 -23.01 16.65
N GLU A 161 28.94 -23.24 17.83
CA GLU A 161 28.32 -24.03 18.89
C GLU A 161 27.06 -23.36 19.47
N GLN A 162 27.08 -22.04 19.67
CA GLN A 162 25.92 -21.29 20.11
C GLN A 162 24.76 -21.32 19.09
N MET A 163 25.08 -21.30 17.80
CA MET A 163 24.06 -21.44 16.75
C MET A 163 23.45 -22.86 16.71
N ILE A 164 24.26 -23.91 16.92
CA ILE A 164 23.78 -25.29 16.94
C ILE A 164 22.88 -25.51 18.18
N ASN A 165 23.30 -25.02 19.35
CA ASN A 165 22.55 -25.18 20.60
C ASN A 165 21.24 -24.40 20.59
N ALA A 166 21.18 -23.22 19.96
CA ALA A 166 19.93 -22.44 19.79
C ALA A 166 18.91 -23.15 18.90
N SER A 167 19.34 -23.91 17.90
CA SER A 167 18.45 -24.69 17.05
C SER A 167 17.91 -25.97 17.70
N SER A 168 18.59 -26.52 18.72
CA SER A 168 18.16 -27.73 19.44
C SER A 168 17.20 -27.48 20.59
N THR A 169 17.03 -26.22 21.04
CA THR A 169 16.09 -25.81 22.10
C THR A 169 14.75 -25.31 21.56
N ALA A 170 14.60 -25.25 20.23
CA ALA A 170 13.37 -24.79 19.54
C ALA A 170 12.51 -25.95 18.98
N SER A 171 12.84 -27.21 19.33
CA SER A 171 12.08 -28.43 18.95
C SER A 171 11.21 -28.93 20.16
#